data_90fc932853ec72776f647c79085f9fa9
#
_entry.id   90fc932853ec72776f647c79085f9fa9
#
_cell.length_a   1.000
_cell.length_b   1.000
_cell.length_c   1.000
_cell.angle_alpha   90.00
_cell.angle_beta   90.00
_cell.angle_gamma   90.00
#
_symmetry.space_group_name_H-M   'P 1'
#
loop_
_entity.id
_entity.type
_entity.pdbx_description
1 polymer ?
#
loop_
_entity_poly.entity_id
_entity_poly.type
_entity_poly.pdbx_seq_one_letter_code
_entity_poly.pdbx_strand_id
1 'polypeptide(L)'
;MALPPEVCIRGAGIVGRTLALLLARERVRVALVAEAPSTPSPDRPDVRAYALNAASRSLLESLRAWPDAAQATPVREMQVFGDEDGRVRFDAAEQKVDALAWIVDVPALEEQLAAAVRFSPQVEVVTAPVKAALTVVCEGKASLTREALGVQYDVTRYPQIAIAARLEAERPHGGVARQWFSAQGDVLALLPMGGAEGRQLALVWSVGQLRAPELLALEADAFCARLREASHEALGGFTLSSERAAWPLQRATADRWAGRFAEGGAWVLAGDAAHTVHPLAGQGLNLGLADAAELARVIRERDYWRSVGDARLLRRYERARRADVLAMGLATDGLQQLFAQGIEPLARLRNWGMLGFDRSHLLKSWVARRAMGLASGISSPSPSGRGLG
;
A
#
# COMPACT_ATOMS: atom_id res chain seq x y z
N MET A 1 -30.58 -25.34 -6.86
CA MET A 1 -30.03 -24.08 -7.44
C MET A 1 -29.19 -23.39 -6.39
N ALA A 2 -27.98 -23.03 -6.73
CA ALA A 2 -27.13 -22.22 -5.82
C ALA A 2 -27.80 -20.84 -5.60
N LEU A 3 -27.76 -20.35 -4.37
CA LEU A 3 -28.31 -19.03 -4.06
C LEU A 3 -27.43 -17.95 -4.72
N PRO A 4 -28.03 -16.88 -5.27
CA PRO A 4 -27.27 -15.82 -5.94
C PRO A 4 -26.27 -15.13 -4.97
N PRO A 5 -25.15 -14.57 -5.48
CA PRO A 5 -24.21 -13.83 -4.66
C PRO A 5 -24.86 -12.56 -4.10
N GLU A 6 -24.51 -12.23 -2.86
CA GLU A 6 -24.97 -11.00 -2.19
C GLU A 6 -24.08 -9.82 -2.57
N VAL A 7 -22.79 -10.09 -2.80
CA VAL A 7 -21.79 -9.10 -3.16
C VAL A 7 -21.06 -9.52 -4.44
N CYS A 8 -20.95 -8.61 -5.39
CA CYS A 8 -20.10 -8.73 -6.57
C CYS A 8 -18.89 -7.82 -6.40
N ILE A 9 -17.67 -8.36 -6.33
CA ILE A 9 -16.43 -7.59 -6.24
C ILE A 9 -15.82 -7.54 -7.64
N ARG A 10 -15.62 -6.35 -8.17
CA ARG A 10 -14.97 -6.11 -9.46
C ARG A 10 -13.50 -5.76 -9.22
N GLY A 11 -12.61 -6.63 -9.71
CA GLY A 11 -11.17 -6.53 -9.54
C GLY A 11 -10.62 -7.52 -8.52
N ALA A 12 -9.88 -8.51 -9.01
CA ALA A 12 -9.26 -9.59 -8.24
C ALA A 12 -7.79 -9.30 -7.85
N GLY A 13 -7.44 -8.03 -7.63
CA GLY A 13 -6.18 -7.64 -7.03
C GLY A 13 -6.15 -7.87 -5.51
N ILE A 14 -5.09 -7.43 -4.84
CA ILE A 14 -4.87 -7.65 -3.39
C ILE A 14 -6.07 -7.18 -2.56
N VAL A 15 -6.60 -5.97 -2.81
CA VAL A 15 -7.73 -5.41 -2.04
C VAL A 15 -9.02 -6.20 -2.26
N GLY A 16 -9.34 -6.54 -3.52
CA GLY A 16 -10.55 -7.28 -3.85
C GLY A 16 -10.54 -8.71 -3.29
N ARG A 17 -9.42 -9.42 -3.40
CA ARG A 17 -9.27 -10.78 -2.82
C ARG A 17 -9.34 -10.73 -1.29
N THR A 18 -8.69 -9.75 -0.66
CA THR A 18 -8.75 -9.56 0.81
C THR A 18 -10.18 -9.32 1.26
N LEU A 19 -10.92 -8.44 0.59
CA LEU A 19 -12.33 -8.18 0.91
C LEU A 19 -13.20 -9.43 0.70
N ALA A 20 -12.98 -10.17 -0.39
CA ALA A 20 -13.73 -11.41 -0.67
C ALA A 20 -13.57 -12.42 0.48
N LEU A 21 -12.34 -12.62 0.96
CA LEU A 21 -12.04 -13.51 2.07
C LEU A 21 -12.64 -13.03 3.40
N LEU A 22 -12.59 -11.72 3.68
CA LEU A 22 -13.22 -11.14 4.87
C LEU A 22 -14.75 -11.37 4.87
N LEU A 23 -15.41 -11.10 3.75
CA LEU A 23 -16.85 -11.31 3.59
C LEU A 23 -17.23 -12.79 3.66
N ALA A 24 -16.42 -13.67 3.08
CA ALA A 24 -16.60 -15.12 3.14
C ALA A 24 -16.60 -15.65 4.59
N ARG A 25 -15.74 -15.11 5.47
CA ARG A 25 -15.72 -15.44 6.91
C ARG A 25 -17.02 -15.07 7.62
N GLU A 26 -17.68 -14.01 7.15
CA GLU A 26 -19.00 -13.59 7.63
C GLU A 26 -20.16 -14.32 6.92
N ARG A 27 -19.85 -15.41 6.18
CA ARG A 27 -20.81 -16.22 5.41
C ARG A 27 -21.58 -15.45 4.35
N VAL A 28 -21.05 -14.32 3.88
CA VAL A 28 -21.58 -13.58 2.73
C VAL A 28 -21.11 -14.25 1.46
N ARG A 29 -22.04 -14.53 0.54
CA ARG A 29 -21.73 -15.12 -0.78
C ARG A 29 -21.17 -14.03 -1.69
N VAL A 30 -19.99 -14.27 -2.22
CA VAL A 30 -19.24 -13.31 -3.03
C VAL A 30 -18.98 -13.87 -4.43
N ALA A 31 -19.31 -13.08 -5.45
CA ALA A 31 -18.77 -13.25 -6.79
C ALA A 31 -17.56 -12.32 -6.96
N LEU A 32 -16.38 -12.87 -7.17
CA LEU A 32 -15.15 -12.14 -7.41
C LEU A 32 -14.85 -12.13 -8.91
N VAL A 33 -14.96 -10.97 -9.54
CA VAL A 33 -14.66 -10.81 -10.96
C VAL A 33 -13.16 -10.74 -11.15
N ALA A 34 -12.60 -11.78 -11.73
CA ALA A 34 -11.22 -11.80 -12.20
C ALA A 34 -11.24 -11.65 -13.72
N GLU A 35 -10.67 -10.61 -14.24
CA GLU A 35 -10.33 -10.55 -15.65
C GLU A 35 -9.42 -11.74 -15.99
N ALA A 36 -9.57 -12.28 -17.21
CA ALA A 36 -8.64 -13.31 -17.67
C ALA A 36 -7.21 -12.77 -17.44
N PRO A 37 -6.33 -13.55 -16.82
CA PRO A 37 -5.00 -13.08 -16.54
C PRO A 37 -4.41 -12.55 -17.86
N SER A 38 -4.18 -11.24 -17.95
CA SER A 38 -3.27 -10.71 -18.94
C SER A 38 -2.00 -11.49 -18.68
N THR A 39 -1.64 -12.36 -19.62
CA THR A 39 -0.47 -13.23 -19.50
C THR A 39 0.66 -12.37 -18.96
N PRO A 40 1.23 -12.65 -17.77
CA PRO A 40 2.41 -11.94 -17.35
C PRO A 40 3.39 -12.14 -18.50
N SER A 41 3.85 -11.05 -19.10
CA SER A 41 4.90 -11.20 -20.10
C SER A 41 6.06 -11.86 -19.35
N PRO A 42 6.52 -13.04 -19.72
CA PRO A 42 7.64 -13.68 -19.05
C PRO A 42 8.88 -12.78 -19.02
N ASP A 43 8.90 -11.80 -19.93
CA ASP A 43 9.97 -10.82 -20.08
C ASP A 43 9.86 -9.61 -19.13
N ARG A 44 8.79 -9.44 -18.36
CA ARG A 44 8.59 -8.32 -17.41
C ARG A 44 8.05 -8.81 -16.06
N PRO A 45 8.92 -9.37 -15.22
CA PRO A 45 8.52 -9.75 -13.87
C PRO A 45 8.03 -8.52 -13.09
N ASP A 46 7.02 -8.69 -12.27
CA ASP A 46 6.54 -7.64 -11.40
C ASP A 46 7.58 -7.32 -10.32
N VAL A 47 8.15 -6.14 -10.40
CA VAL A 47 9.20 -5.67 -9.48
C VAL A 47 8.66 -4.96 -8.25
N ARG A 48 7.32 -4.86 -8.12
CA ARG A 48 6.71 -4.12 -7.01
C ARG A 48 6.98 -4.81 -5.67
N ALA A 49 7.29 -4.00 -4.68
CA ALA A 49 7.32 -4.36 -3.28
C ALA A 49 6.60 -3.30 -2.47
N TYR A 50 5.86 -3.71 -1.44
CA TYR A 50 5.14 -2.78 -0.57
C TYR A 50 5.59 -2.91 0.88
N ALA A 51 5.70 -1.76 1.55
CA ALA A 51 5.88 -1.72 2.99
C ALA A 51 4.51 -1.88 3.68
N LEU A 52 4.24 -3.06 4.23
CA LEU A 52 3.01 -3.33 4.97
C LEU A 52 3.21 -3.08 6.47
N ASN A 53 2.25 -2.39 7.08
CA ASN A 53 2.26 -2.10 8.50
C ASN A 53 1.70 -3.28 9.34
N ALA A 54 1.79 -3.16 10.67
CA ALA A 54 1.35 -4.20 11.59
C ALA A 54 -0.15 -4.53 11.46
N ALA A 55 -1.00 -3.54 11.20
CA ALA A 55 -2.44 -3.77 11.01
C ALA A 55 -2.72 -4.57 9.73
N SER A 56 -2.06 -4.22 8.62
CA SER A 56 -2.17 -4.96 7.35
C SER A 56 -1.64 -6.39 7.49
N ARG A 57 -0.52 -6.58 8.19
CA ARG A 57 0.02 -7.90 8.48
C ARG A 57 -0.96 -8.74 9.28
N SER A 58 -1.45 -8.25 10.41
CA SER A 58 -2.41 -8.97 11.25
C SER A 58 -3.68 -9.34 10.48
N LEU A 59 -4.16 -8.45 9.60
CA LEU A 59 -5.30 -8.71 8.74
C LEU A 59 -5.03 -9.90 7.82
N LEU A 60 -3.92 -9.88 7.08
CA LEU A 60 -3.54 -10.92 6.11
C LEU A 60 -3.21 -12.25 6.81
N GLU A 61 -2.54 -12.24 7.97
CA GLU A 61 -2.31 -13.43 8.79
C GLU A 61 -3.63 -14.05 9.25
N SER A 62 -4.60 -13.25 9.66
CA SER A 62 -5.92 -13.73 10.04
C SER A 62 -6.64 -14.46 8.91
N LEU A 63 -6.34 -14.10 7.66
CA LEU A 63 -6.86 -14.73 6.44
C LEU A 63 -6.00 -15.90 5.94
N ARG A 64 -4.90 -16.21 6.61
CA ARG A 64 -3.89 -17.20 6.17
C ARG A 64 -3.32 -16.88 4.78
N ALA A 65 -3.20 -15.59 4.49
CA ALA A 65 -2.71 -15.07 3.21
C ALA A 65 -1.42 -14.25 3.36
N TRP A 66 -0.74 -14.36 4.51
CA TRP A 66 0.57 -13.73 4.70
C TRP A 66 1.64 -14.57 4.03
N PRO A 67 2.55 -13.97 3.22
CA PRO A 67 3.63 -14.70 2.56
C PRO A 67 4.66 -15.25 3.55
N ASP A 68 5.48 -16.18 3.09
CA ASP A 68 6.57 -16.74 3.86
C ASP A 68 7.62 -15.69 4.24
N ALA A 69 8.41 -15.98 5.27
CA ALA A 69 9.44 -15.06 5.78
C ALA A 69 10.49 -14.65 4.74
N ALA A 70 10.72 -15.48 3.71
CA ALA A 70 11.61 -15.15 2.60
C ALA A 70 11.06 -14.03 1.71
N GLN A 71 9.75 -13.84 1.68
CA GLN A 71 9.03 -12.88 0.82
C GLN A 71 8.43 -11.70 1.60
N ALA A 72 8.57 -11.70 2.94
CA ALA A 72 8.06 -10.66 3.82
C ALA A 72 9.15 -10.27 4.84
N THR A 73 10.02 -9.34 4.46
CA THR A 73 11.21 -8.96 5.24
C THR A 73 10.87 -7.90 6.28
N PRO A 74 11.14 -8.13 7.58
CA PRO A 74 10.90 -7.15 8.63
C PRO A 74 11.87 -5.96 8.52
N VAL A 75 11.34 -4.75 8.61
CA VAL A 75 12.09 -3.51 8.75
C VAL A 75 12.27 -3.22 10.23
N ARG A 76 13.47 -3.41 10.74
CA ARG A 76 13.81 -3.16 12.16
C ARG A 76 14.23 -1.74 12.42
N GLU A 77 14.78 -1.10 11.42
CA GLU A 77 15.22 0.28 11.49
C GLU A 77 14.84 0.99 10.18
N MET A 78 14.45 2.26 10.29
CA MET A 78 14.27 3.16 9.15
C MET A 78 15.17 4.38 9.34
N GLN A 79 15.98 4.66 8.33
CA GLN A 79 16.86 5.81 8.27
C GLN A 79 16.39 6.75 7.17
N VAL A 80 16.11 7.99 7.52
CA VAL A 80 15.69 9.04 6.61
C VAL A 80 16.75 10.14 6.62
N PHE A 81 17.28 10.46 5.46
CA PHE A 81 18.32 11.46 5.27
C PHE A 81 17.74 12.65 4.50
N GLY A 82 18.02 13.86 4.98
CA GLY A 82 17.76 15.10 4.25
C GLY A 82 18.84 15.39 3.21
N ASP A 83 18.76 16.58 2.62
CA ASP A 83 19.69 17.06 1.60
C ASP A 83 21.05 17.55 2.16
N GLU A 84 21.13 17.79 3.47
CA GLU A 84 22.35 18.14 4.20
C GLU A 84 22.53 17.14 5.37
N ASP A 85 22.82 17.64 6.57
CA ASP A 85 23.06 16.82 7.78
C ASP A 85 21.77 16.33 8.48
N GLY A 86 20.60 16.64 7.92
CA GLY A 86 19.32 16.23 8.49
C GLY A 86 19.15 14.70 8.45
N ARG A 87 19.01 14.08 9.62
CA ARG A 87 18.79 12.64 9.75
C ARG A 87 17.71 12.36 10.79
N VAL A 88 16.82 11.42 10.44
CA VAL A 88 15.86 10.86 11.39
C VAL A 88 15.98 9.33 11.37
N ARG A 89 16.07 8.74 12.55
CA ARG A 89 16.14 7.30 12.74
C ARG A 89 14.93 6.81 13.53
N PHE A 90 14.24 5.80 13.01
CA PHE A 90 13.24 5.05 13.74
C PHE A 90 13.78 3.65 13.99
N ASP A 91 13.60 3.16 15.21
CA ASP A 91 14.05 1.85 15.63
C ASP A 91 12.89 1.08 16.24
N ALA A 92 12.70 -0.19 15.83
CA ALA A 92 11.60 -1.03 16.29
C ALA A 92 11.70 -1.33 17.78
N ALA A 93 12.92 -1.56 18.30
CA ALA A 93 13.13 -1.84 19.72
C ALA A 93 12.80 -0.62 20.60
N GLU A 94 13.15 0.60 20.15
CA GLU A 94 12.74 1.85 20.82
C GLU A 94 11.22 2.00 20.88
N GLN A 95 10.51 1.53 19.85
CA GLN A 95 9.04 1.56 19.78
C GLN A 95 8.39 0.35 20.45
N LYS A 96 9.15 -0.60 20.97
CA LYS A 96 8.71 -1.85 21.61
C LYS A 96 7.84 -2.71 20.68
N VAL A 97 8.24 -2.80 19.42
CA VAL A 97 7.61 -3.64 18.39
C VAL A 97 8.66 -4.52 17.70
N ASP A 98 8.23 -5.62 17.10
CA ASP A 98 9.13 -6.55 16.39
C ASP A 98 9.71 -5.96 15.11
N ALA A 99 8.91 -5.14 14.43
CA ALA A 99 9.29 -4.43 13.21
C ALA A 99 8.43 -3.17 13.02
N LEU A 100 8.97 -2.16 12.34
CA LEU A 100 8.25 -0.94 11.96
C LEU A 100 7.29 -1.19 10.79
N ALA A 101 7.68 -2.07 9.89
CA ALA A 101 6.93 -2.51 8.71
C ALA A 101 7.54 -3.82 8.19
N TRP A 102 6.90 -4.41 7.17
CA TRP A 102 7.44 -5.55 6.42
C TRP A 102 7.46 -5.19 4.94
N ILE A 103 8.60 -5.39 4.30
CA ILE A 103 8.69 -5.26 2.83
C ILE A 103 8.24 -6.58 2.25
N VAL A 104 7.13 -6.53 1.54
CA VAL A 104 6.46 -7.71 1.00
C VAL A 104 6.56 -7.72 -0.53
N ASP A 105 6.96 -8.87 -1.06
CA ASP A 105 6.94 -9.14 -2.48
C ASP A 105 5.50 -9.22 -2.98
N VAL A 106 5.15 -8.41 -3.99
CA VAL A 106 3.77 -8.31 -4.47
C VAL A 106 3.30 -9.59 -5.15
N PRO A 107 4.05 -10.19 -6.09
CA PRO A 107 3.67 -11.47 -6.68
C PRO A 107 3.40 -12.56 -5.65
N ALA A 108 4.26 -12.70 -4.65
CA ALA A 108 4.07 -13.70 -3.59
C ALA A 108 2.80 -13.45 -2.76
N LEU A 109 2.51 -12.19 -2.42
CA LEU A 109 1.27 -11.85 -1.72
C LEU A 109 0.02 -12.12 -2.58
N GLU A 110 0.06 -11.80 -3.87
CA GLU A 110 -1.03 -12.07 -4.80
C GLU A 110 -1.28 -13.57 -4.96
N GLU A 111 -0.23 -14.39 -4.99
CA GLU A 111 -0.32 -15.86 -5.05
C GLU A 111 -0.96 -16.43 -3.77
N GLN A 112 -0.53 -15.99 -2.59
CA GLN A 112 -1.11 -16.41 -1.31
C GLN A 112 -2.60 -16.06 -1.21
N LEU A 113 -2.97 -14.85 -1.60
CA LEU A 113 -4.37 -14.44 -1.64
C LEU A 113 -5.18 -15.24 -2.67
N ALA A 114 -4.61 -15.53 -3.84
CA ALA A 114 -5.27 -16.35 -4.85
C ALA A 114 -5.49 -17.79 -4.35
N ALA A 115 -4.49 -18.36 -3.68
CA ALA A 115 -4.62 -19.68 -3.05
C ALA A 115 -5.71 -19.68 -1.96
N ALA A 116 -5.73 -18.69 -1.07
CA ALA A 116 -6.75 -18.58 -0.03
C ALA A 116 -8.17 -18.44 -0.61
N VAL A 117 -8.36 -17.66 -1.67
CA VAL A 117 -9.63 -17.52 -2.40
C VAL A 117 -10.09 -18.85 -2.98
N ARG A 118 -9.19 -19.63 -3.59
CA ARG A 118 -9.50 -20.93 -4.21
C ARG A 118 -10.07 -21.93 -3.19
N PHE A 119 -9.66 -21.85 -1.94
CA PHE A 119 -10.15 -22.71 -0.87
C PHE A 119 -11.34 -22.13 -0.09
N SER A 120 -11.89 -20.99 -0.50
CA SER A 120 -13.02 -20.34 0.17
C SER A 120 -14.35 -20.69 -0.50
N PRO A 121 -15.19 -21.54 0.11
CA PRO A 121 -16.44 -22.02 -0.52
C PRO A 121 -17.50 -20.92 -0.71
N GLN A 122 -17.35 -19.77 -0.06
CA GLN A 122 -18.26 -18.63 -0.18
C GLN A 122 -17.85 -17.67 -1.30
N VAL A 123 -16.70 -17.90 -1.96
CA VAL A 123 -16.20 -17.03 -3.03
C VAL A 123 -16.22 -17.80 -4.35
N GLU A 124 -17.04 -17.33 -5.27
CA GLU A 124 -17.06 -17.81 -6.66
C GLU A 124 -16.25 -16.84 -7.52
N VAL A 125 -15.20 -17.34 -8.17
CA VAL A 125 -14.42 -16.53 -9.13
C VAL A 125 -15.13 -16.61 -10.49
N VAL A 126 -15.49 -15.44 -11.01
CA VAL A 126 -16.23 -15.31 -12.28
C VAL A 126 -15.48 -14.41 -13.25
N THR A 127 -15.70 -14.55 -14.55
CA THR A 127 -15.05 -13.77 -15.60
C THR A 127 -15.81 -12.50 -15.99
N ALA A 128 -17.09 -12.40 -15.60
CA ALA A 128 -17.94 -11.25 -15.88
C ALA A 128 -18.73 -10.83 -14.64
N PRO A 129 -19.09 -9.53 -14.51
CA PRO A 129 -19.90 -9.06 -13.40
C PRO A 129 -21.26 -9.73 -13.35
N VAL A 130 -21.71 -10.03 -12.14
CA VAL A 130 -23.03 -10.62 -11.88
C VAL A 130 -23.88 -9.67 -11.04
N LYS A 131 -25.21 -9.79 -11.18
CA LYS A 131 -26.15 -8.98 -10.39
C LYS A 131 -26.07 -9.38 -8.92
N ALA A 132 -25.89 -8.39 -8.03
CA ALA A 132 -25.82 -8.56 -6.58
C ALA A 132 -26.48 -7.38 -5.87
N ALA A 133 -26.76 -7.52 -4.57
CA ALA A 133 -27.28 -6.41 -3.75
C ALA A 133 -26.26 -5.28 -3.58
N LEU A 134 -24.96 -5.63 -3.58
CA LEU A 134 -23.84 -4.69 -3.51
C LEU A 134 -22.76 -5.06 -4.55
N THR A 135 -22.36 -4.08 -5.35
CA THR A 135 -21.15 -4.17 -6.20
C THR A 135 -20.03 -3.37 -5.53
N VAL A 136 -18.89 -4.03 -5.28
CA VAL A 136 -17.68 -3.38 -4.77
C VAL A 136 -16.67 -3.25 -5.90
N VAL A 137 -16.20 -2.03 -6.17
CA VAL A 137 -15.26 -1.72 -7.24
C VAL A 137 -13.84 -1.62 -6.65
N CYS A 138 -13.00 -2.60 -6.95
CA CYS A 138 -11.60 -2.72 -6.55
C CYS A 138 -10.66 -2.80 -7.77
N GLU A 139 -11.01 -2.14 -8.88
CA GLU A 139 -10.33 -2.23 -10.19
C GLU A 139 -9.05 -1.37 -10.28
N GLY A 140 -8.64 -0.77 -9.18
CA GLY A 140 -7.46 0.09 -9.17
C GLY A 140 -7.69 1.48 -9.78
N LYS A 141 -6.60 2.21 -10.02
CA LYS A 141 -6.64 3.61 -10.46
C LYS A 141 -7.30 3.84 -11.82
N ALA A 142 -7.23 2.87 -12.72
CA ALA A 142 -7.81 2.92 -14.07
C ALA A 142 -9.19 2.23 -14.15
N SER A 143 -10.00 2.35 -13.11
CA SER A 143 -11.31 1.69 -13.00
C SER A 143 -12.30 2.19 -14.05
N LEU A 144 -12.64 1.32 -15.00
CA LEU A 144 -13.66 1.58 -16.02
C LEU A 144 -15.06 1.61 -15.41
N THR A 145 -15.31 0.82 -14.37
CA THR A 145 -16.59 0.87 -13.66
C THR A 145 -16.82 2.20 -12.98
N ARG A 146 -15.81 2.76 -12.31
CA ARG A 146 -15.91 4.10 -11.71
C ARG A 146 -16.28 5.14 -12.77
N GLU A 147 -15.62 5.10 -13.93
CA GLU A 147 -15.91 6.00 -15.06
C GLU A 147 -17.35 5.82 -15.57
N ALA A 148 -17.79 4.58 -15.78
CA ALA A 148 -19.15 4.27 -16.22
C ALA A 148 -20.24 4.70 -15.21
N LEU A 149 -19.89 4.76 -13.91
CA LEU A 149 -20.77 5.31 -12.86
C LEU A 149 -20.83 6.85 -12.85
N GLY A 150 -20.08 7.53 -13.72
CA GLY A 150 -19.99 8.98 -13.76
C GLY A 150 -19.39 9.60 -12.49
N VAL A 151 -18.55 8.84 -11.78
CA VAL A 151 -17.84 9.32 -10.60
C VAL A 151 -16.63 10.11 -11.04
N GLN A 152 -16.53 11.36 -10.58
CA GLN A 152 -15.38 12.21 -10.85
C GLN A 152 -14.18 11.74 -10.06
N TYR A 153 -13.03 11.67 -10.69
CA TYR A 153 -11.76 11.28 -10.07
C TYR A 153 -10.80 12.46 -10.14
N ASP A 154 -10.71 13.22 -9.06
CA ASP A 154 -9.85 14.39 -8.98
C ASP A 154 -8.40 13.95 -8.88
N VAL A 155 -7.64 14.19 -9.94
CA VAL A 155 -6.26 13.75 -10.11
C VAL A 155 -5.30 14.92 -10.04
N THR A 156 -4.44 14.94 -9.05
CA THR A 156 -3.28 15.84 -8.97
C THR A 156 -2.03 15.08 -9.36
N ARG A 157 -1.42 15.43 -10.47
CA ARG A 157 -0.15 14.84 -10.94
C ARG A 157 1.02 15.57 -10.29
N TYR A 158 2.00 14.80 -9.86
CA TYR A 158 3.28 15.35 -9.42
C TYR A 158 4.26 15.41 -10.61
N PRO A 159 5.18 16.38 -10.63
CA PRO A 159 6.20 16.47 -11.68
C PRO A 159 7.33 15.43 -11.48
N GLN A 160 6.96 14.23 -11.06
CA GLN A 160 7.87 13.14 -10.70
C GLN A 160 7.41 11.82 -11.31
N ILE A 161 8.40 10.97 -11.59
CA ILE A 161 8.23 9.58 -12.02
C ILE A 161 8.93 8.69 -10.98
N ALA A 162 8.27 7.62 -10.54
CA ALA A 162 8.89 6.58 -9.73
C ALA A 162 9.54 5.54 -10.66
N ILE A 163 10.82 5.27 -10.43
CA ILE A 163 11.56 4.16 -11.04
C ILE A 163 11.69 3.08 -9.97
N ALA A 164 11.32 1.84 -10.28
CA ALA A 164 11.49 0.70 -9.40
C ALA A 164 12.29 -0.41 -10.08
N ALA A 165 13.05 -1.12 -9.28
CA ALA A 165 13.82 -2.29 -9.69
C ALA A 165 14.13 -3.18 -8.49
N ARG A 166 14.62 -4.40 -8.77
CA ARG A 166 15.26 -5.26 -7.79
C ARG A 166 16.77 -5.12 -7.92
N LEU A 167 17.47 -5.10 -6.79
CA LEU A 167 18.90 -4.90 -6.71
C LEU A 167 19.52 -5.93 -5.79
N GLU A 168 20.78 -6.23 -6.04
CA GLU A 168 21.69 -6.85 -5.09
C GLU A 168 22.76 -5.83 -4.69
N ALA A 169 22.99 -5.65 -3.38
CA ALA A 169 23.98 -4.74 -2.84
C ALA A 169 25.26 -5.50 -2.49
N GLU A 170 26.38 -4.82 -2.50
CA GLU A 170 27.69 -5.35 -2.07
C GLU A 170 27.69 -5.68 -0.57
N ARG A 171 27.01 -4.85 0.25
CA ARG A 171 26.92 -5.00 1.71
C ARG A 171 25.50 -5.39 2.14
N PRO A 172 25.37 -6.21 3.21
CA PRO A 172 24.05 -6.56 3.75
C PRO A 172 23.29 -5.33 4.22
N HIS A 173 21.96 -5.33 3.97
CA HIS A 173 21.06 -4.24 4.38
C HIS A 173 20.76 -4.22 5.90
N GLY A 174 20.99 -5.32 6.63
CA GLY A 174 20.79 -5.41 8.08
C GLY A 174 19.34 -5.23 8.56
N GLY A 175 18.33 -5.40 7.69
CA GLY A 175 16.92 -5.11 8.01
C GLY A 175 16.61 -3.62 8.09
N VAL A 176 17.45 -2.75 7.52
CA VAL A 176 17.31 -1.29 7.54
C VAL A 176 16.72 -0.79 6.24
N ALA A 177 15.57 -0.11 6.29
CA ALA A 177 15.05 0.68 5.19
C ALA A 177 15.73 2.06 5.19
N ARG A 178 16.22 2.48 4.03
CA ARG A 178 16.93 3.76 3.88
C ARG A 178 16.23 4.63 2.86
N GLN A 179 16.10 5.92 3.18
CA GLN A 179 15.46 6.89 2.30
C GLN A 179 16.25 8.19 2.29
N TRP A 180 16.56 8.72 1.10
CA TRP A 180 17.25 9.99 0.91
C TRP A 180 16.36 10.96 0.18
N PHE A 181 16.31 12.17 0.67
CA PHE A 181 15.68 13.33 0.04
C PHE A 181 16.77 14.23 -0.52
N SER A 182 16.76 14.52 -1.80
CA SER A 182 17.71 15.43 -2.42
C SER A 182 17.19 16.87 -2.46
N ALA A 183 18.09 17.83 -2.61
CA ALA A 183 17.76 19.26 -2.80
C ALA A 183 16.93 19.51 -4.08
N GLN A 184 17.01 18.61 -5.07
CA GLN A 184 16.22 18.65 -6.31
C GLN A 184 14.81 18.09 -6.15
N GLY A 185 14.45 17.61 -4.94
CA GLY A 185 13.16 16.99 -4.66
C GLY A 185 13.07 15.51 -5.05
N ASP A 186 14.18 14.87 -5.45
CA ASP A 186 14.21 13.44 -5.68
C ASP A 186 14.11 12.68 -4.34
N VAL A 187 13.51 11.50 -4.37
CA VAL A 187 13.41 10.63 -3.21
C VAL A 187 13.87 9.24 -3.60
N LEU A 188 14.99 8.81 -3.03
CA LEU A 188 15.53 7.47 -3.19
C LEU A 188 15.19 6.62 -1.98
N ALA A 189 14.57 5.46 -2.18
CA ALA A 189 14.31 4.48 -1.13
C ALA A 189 14.95 3.13 -1.49
N LEU A 190 15.72 2.58 -0.55
CA LEU A 190 16.25 1.22 -0.58
C LEU A 190 15.57 0.41 0.52
N LEU A 191 14.80 -0.58 0.10
CA LEU A 191 13.94 -1.38 0.98
C LEU A 191 14.52 -2.80 1.11
N PRO A 192 14.74 -3.31 2.33
CA PRO A 192 15.31 -4.64 2.54
C PRO A 192 14.38 -5.73 2.05
N MET A 193 14.91 -6.65 1.23
CA MET A 193 14.19 -7.82 0.74
C MET A 193 14.78 -9.11 1.33
N GLY A 194 14.08 -10.22 1.19
CA GLY A 194 14.57 -11.54 1.59
C GLY A 194 15.86 -11.93 0.87
N GLY A 195 16.39 -13.08 1.27
CA GLY A 195 17.65 -13.63 0.73
C GLY A 195 18.62 -13.99 1.87
N ALA A 196 19.34 -15.11 1.70
CA ALA A 196 20.19 -15.68 2.75
C ALA A 196 21.31 -14.73 3.22
N GLU A 197 21.81 -13.90 2.30
CA GLU A 197 22.92 -12.98 2.57
C GLU A 197 22.46 -11.57 3.00
N GLY A 198 21.14 -11.30 2.98
CA GLY A 198 20.59 -10.00 3.34
C GLY A 198 21.04 -8.85 2.42
N ARG A 199 21.30 -9.15 1.13
CA ARG A 199 21.79 -8.17 0.14
C ARG A 199 20.72 -7.73 -0.85
N GLN A 200 19.59 -8.44 -0.92
CA GLN A 200 18.52 -8.13 -1.86
C GLN A 200 17.73 -6.91 -1.44
N LEU A 201 17.43 -6.03 -2.38
CA LEU A 201 16.74 -4.77 -2.15
C LEU A 201 15.64 -4.55 -3.19
N ALA A 202 14.57 -3.90 -2.77
CA ALA A 202 13.67 -3.21 -3.69
C ALA A 202 14.06 -1.72 -3.74
N LEU A 203 14.26 -1.22 -4.95
CA LEU A 203 14.47 0.19 -5.24
C LEU A 203 13.14 0.87 -5.52
N VAL A 204 12.95 2.04 -4.95
CA VAL A 204 11.96 3.03 -5.41
C VAL A 204 12.66 4.39 -5.48
N TRP A 205 12.83 4.91 -6.68
CA TRP A 205 13.48 6.20 -6.91
C TRP A 205 12.54 7.16 -7.60
N SER A 206 11.98 8.09 -6.84
CA SER A 206 11.13 9.18 -7.37
C SER A 206 12.04 10.30 -7.84
N VAL A 207 12.00 10.60 -9.14
CA VAL A 207 12.85 11.62 -9.77
C VAL A 207 12.00 12.58 -10.60
N GLY A 208 12.53 13.78 -10.87
CA GLY A 208 11.88 14.74 -11.74
C GLY A 208 11.55 14.14 -13.12
N GLN A 209 10.39 14.52 -13.67
CA GLN A 209 9.86 13.97 -14.94
C GLN A 209 10.84 14.11 -16.13
N LEU A 210 11.66 15.16 -16.15
CA LEU A 210 12.67 15.36 -17.20
C LEU A 210 13.89 14.44 -17.02
N ARG A 211 14.24 14.08 -15.79
CA ARG A 211 15.40 13.25 -15.47
C ARG A 211 15.12 11.75 -15.63
N ALA A 212 13.87 11.33 -15.45
CA ALA A 212 13.51 9.91 -15.49
C ALA A 212 13.89 9.21 -16.81
N PRO A 213 13.63 9.77 -18.00
CA PRO A 213 14.04 9.16 -19.27
C PRO A 213 15.56 8.97 -19.39
N GLU A 214 16.36 9.92 -18.89
CA GLU A 214 17.82 9.83 -18.89
C GLU A 214 18.30 8.63 -18.05
N LEU A 215 17.76 8.48 -16.83
CA LEU A 215 18.10 7.36 -15.94
C LEU A 215 17.63 6.01 -16.50
N LEU A 216 16.49 5.97 -17.16
CA LEU A 216 15.96 4.76 -17.77
C LEU A 216 16.72 4.33 -19.02
N ALA A 217 17.35 5.28 -19.74
CA ALA A 217 18.17 5.01 -20.92
C ALA A 217 19.59 4.54 -20.59
N LEU A 218 20.04 4.69 -19.33
CA LEU A 218 21.39 4.24 -18.93
C LEU A 218 21.53 2.71 -19.03
N GLU A 219 22.70 2.25 -19.41
CA GLU A 219 23.09 0.85 -19.23
C GLU A 219 23.09 0.48 -17.74
N ALA A 220 23.01 -0.82 -17.42
CA ALA A 220 22.87 -1.32 -16.05
C ALA A 220 23.96 -0.78 -15.10
N ASP A 221 25.22 -0.86 -15.52
CA ASP A 221 26.36 -0.43 -14.70
C ASP A 221 26.35 1.08 -14.44
N ALA A 222 26.02 1.87 -15.47
CA ALA A 222 25.92 3.32 -15.36
C ALA A 222 24.77 3.76 -14.44
N PHE A 223 23.62 3.05 -14.50
CA PHE A 223 22.52 3.28 -13.58
C PHE A 223 22.89 2.94 -12.13
N CYS A 224 23.55 1.80 -11.91
CA CYS A 224 24.04 1.38 -10.59
C CYS A 224 25.10 2.36 -10.03
N ALA A 225 25.95 2.92 -10.90
CA ALA A 225 26.90 3.97 -10.47
C ALA A 225 26.18 5.24 -10.00
N ARG A 226 25.13 5.68 -10.71
CA ARG A 226 24.29 6.82 -10.26
C ARG A 226 23.56 6.54 -8.95
N LEU A 227 23.09 5.30 -8.78
CA LEU A 227 22.42 4.86 -7.57
C LEU A 227 23.39 4.84 -6.38
N ARG A 228 24.62 4.37 -6.56
CA ARG A 228 25.68 4.36 -5.56
C ARG A 228 25.99 5.78 -5.09
N GLU A 229 26.14 6.73 -6.04
CA GLU A 229 26.34 8.14 -5.75
C GLU A 229 25.15 8.73 -4.95
N ALA A 230 23.91 8.52 -5.43
CA ALA A 230 22.70 9.05 -4.79
C ALA A 230 22.41 8.46 -3.40
N SER A 231 22.91 7.26 -3.10
CA SER A 231 22.83 6.60 -1.79
C SER A 231 24.05 6.86 -0.89
N HIS A 232 24.97 7.75 -1.30
CA HIS A 232 26.21 8.07 -0.58
C HIS A 232 27.01 6.79 -0.22
N GLU A 233 27.07 5.81 -1.14
CA GLU A 233 27.76 4.53 -0.96
C GLU A 233 27.35 3.71 0.28
N ALA A 234 26.15 3.96 0.83
CA ALA A 234 25.72 3.39 2.11
C ALA A 234 25.75 1.85 2.14
N LEU A 235 25.56 1.18 1.00
CA LEU A 235 25.59 -0.28 0.86
C LEU A 235 26.68 -0.76 -0.15
N GLY A 236 27.61 0.10 -0.53
CA GLY A 236 28.65 -0.19 -1.51
C GLY A 236 28.11 -0.17 -2.95
N GLY A 237 28.60 -1.09 -3.80
CA GLY A 237 28.12 -1.26 -5.15
C GLY A 237 26.74 -1.92 -5.23
N PHE A 238 26.10 -1.79 -6.39
CA PHE A 238 24.81 -2.42 -6.69
C PHE A 238 24.87 -3.15 -8.01
N THR A 239 24.07 -4.22 -8.13
CA THR A 239 23.80 -4.92 -9.38
C THR A 239 22.29 -4.98 -9.58
N LEU A 240 21.79 -4.70 -10.79
CA LEU A 240 20.39 -4.90 -11.14
C LEU A 240 20.09 -6.39 -11.23
N SER A 241 19.08 -6.85 -10.49
CA SER A 241 18.54 -8.22 -10.57
C SER A 241 17.18 -8.29 -11.26
N SER A 242 16.69 -7.15 -11.80
CA SER A 242 15.49 -7.06 -12.62
C SER A 242 15.60 -5.94 -13.64
N GLU A 243 14.66 -5.89 -14.58
CA GLU A 243 14.43 -4.70 -15.37
C GLU A 243 13.92 -3.55 -14.50
N ARG A 244 14.02 -2.34 -15.02
CA ARG A 244 13.51 -1.10 -14.40
C ARG A 244 12.09 -0.84 -14.89
N ALA A 245 11.13 -0.72 -13.96
CA ALA A 245 9.78 -0.28 -14.25
C ALA A 245 9.62 1.19 -13.84
N ALA A 246 8.78 1.94 -14.55
CA ALA A 246 8.53 3.35 -14.23
C ALA A 246 7.07 3.73 -14.40
N TRP A 247 6.58 4.62 -13.53
CA TRP A 247 5.22 5.17 -13.60
C TRP A 247 5.15 6.58 -13.04
N PRO A 248 4.24 7.44 -13.58
CA PRO A 248 4.02 8.77 -13.07
C PRO A 248 3.43 8.74 -11.67
N LEU A 249 3.86 9.68 -10.83
CA LEU A 249 3.31 9.87 -9.50
C LEU A 249 2.09 10.77 -9.53
N GLN A 250 1.05 10.38 -8.80
CA GLN A 250 -0.18 11.14 -8.69
C GLN A 250 -0.87 10.89 -7.35
N ARG A 251 -1.63 11.87 -6.92
CA ARG A 251 -2.67 11.73 -5.92
C ARG A 251 -4.02 11.81 -6.61
N ALA A 252 -4.97 11.02 -6.17
CA ALA A 252 -6.32 11.13 -6.70
C ALA A 252 -7.36 10.73 -5.66
N THR A 253 -8.57 11.27 -5.78
CA THR A 253 -9.71 10.88 -4.95
C THR A 253 -11.01 10.97 -5.71
N ALA A 254 -11.91 10.00 -5.50
CA ALA A 254 -13.25 10.03 -6.04
C ALA A 254 -14.12 11.04 -5.26
N ASP A 255 -14.98 11.78 -5.99
CA ASP A 255 -15.92 12.75 -5.40
C ASP A 255 -16.97 12.07 -4.51
N ARG A 256 -17.33 10.82 -4.82
CA ARG A 256 -18.24 9.96 -4.06
C ARG A 256 -17.77 8.51 -4.11
N TRP A 257 -17.86 7.81 -2.98
CA TRP A 257 -17.37 6.44 -2.87
C TRP A 257 -18.48 5.40 -2.84
N ALA A 258 -19.73 5.83 -2.71
CA ALA A 258 -20.87 4.93 -2.71
C ALA A 258 -22.08 5.55 -3.41
N GLY A 259 -22.95 4.69 -3.96
CA GLY A 259 -24.15 5.11 -4.66
C GLY A 259 -25.09 3.95 -4.97
N ARG A 260 -26.06 4.21 -5.83
CA ARG A 260 -27.03 3.20 -6.32
C ARG A 260 -27.03 3.18 -7.83
N PHE A 261 -27.24 2.00 -8.38
CA PHE A 261 -27.52 1.85 -9.81
C PHE A 261 -28.98 2.25 -10.09
N ALA A 262 -29.23 2.75 -11.29
CA ALA A 262 -30.58 3.12 -11.73
C ALA A 262 -31.55 1.92 -11.73
N GLU A 263 -31.03 0.75 -12.13
CA GLU A 263 -31.75 -0.52 -12.18
C GLU A 263 -31.86 -1.25 -10.83
N GLY A 264 -31.40 -0.63 -9.77
CA GLY A 264 -31.38 -1.18 -8.40
C GLY A 264 -30.07 -1.83 -8.02
N GLY A 265 -29.89 -2.05 -6.72
CA GLY A 265 -28.60 -2.42 -6.12
C GLY A 265 -27.76 -1.21 -5.73
N ALA A 266 -26.70 -1.45 -4.99
CA ALA A 266 -25.78 -0.41 -4.52
C ALA A 266 -24.38 -0.68 -5.05
N TRP A 267 -23.54 0.36 -5.10
CA TRP A 267 -22.14 0.23 -5.41
C TRP A 267 -21.28 1.00 -4.39
N VAL A 268 -20.05 0.56 -4.22
CA VAL A 268 -19.05 1.19 -3.38
C VAL A 268 -17.66 1.01 -3.98
N LEU A 269 -16.80 2.03 -3.85
CA LEU A 269 -15.41 2.02 -4.28
C LEU A 269 -14.50 1.66 -3.11
N ALA A 270 -13.40 0.93 -3.38
CA ALA A 270 -12.36 0.61 -2.41
C ALA A 270 -10.97 0.56 -3.05
N GLY A 271 -9.93 0.87 -2.28
CA GLY A 271 -8.55 0.95 -2.75
C GLY A 271 -8.34 2.05 -3.79
N ASP A 272 -7.44 1.82 -4.73
CA ASP A 272 -7.08 2.81 -5.75
C ASP A 272 -8.24 3.20 -6.68
N ALA A 273 -9.35 2.49 -6.68
CA ALA A 273 -10.57 2.92 -7.36
C ALA A 273 -11.25 4.11 -6.65
N ALA A 274 -11.10 4.23 -5.34
CA ALA A 274 -11.64 5.32 -4.52
C ALA A 274 -10.60 6.43 -4.30
N HIS A 275 -9.34 6.08 -4.07
CA HIS A 275 -8.28 7.02 -3.74
C HIS A 275 -6.89 6.47 -4.08
N THR A 276 -6.01 7.35 -4.50
CA THR A 276 -4.58 7.06 -4.68
C THR A 276 -3.79 8.11 -3.91
N VAL A 277 -2.86 7.70 -3.08
CA VAL A 277 -1.98 8.58 -2.31
C VAL A 277 -0.56 8.58 -2.87
N HIS A 278 0.21 9.62 -2.56
CA HIS A 278 1.62 9.68 -2.96
C HIS A 278 2.41 8.50 -2.34
N PRO A 279 3.26 7.80 -3.08
CA PRO A 279 3.94 6.58 -2.63
C PRO A 279 5.09 6.82 -1.64
N LEU A 280 5.36 8.05 -1.19
CA LEU A 280 6.48 8.41 -0.30
C LEU A 280 6.69 7.47 0.90
N ALA A 281 5.63 6.81 1.36
CA ALA A 281 5.71 5.90 2.50
C ALA A 281 5.19 4.49 2.21
N GLY A 282 4.97 4.12 0.93
CA GLY A 282 4.39 2.82 0.59
C GLY A 282 2.99 2.57 1.16
N GLN A 283 2.25 3.63 1.54
CA GLN A 283 1.00 3.53 2.30
C GLN A 283 -0.25 3.19 1.46
N GLY A 284 -0.18 3.27 0.12
CA GLY A 284 -1.35 3.05 -0.73
C GLY A 284 -2.03 1.71 -0.47
N LEU A 285 -1.26 0.63 -0.45
CA LEU A 285 -1.82 -0.70 -0.19
C LEU A 285 -2.36 -0.84 1.24
N ASN A 286 -1.69 -0.27 2.26
CA ASN A 286 -2.19 -0.28 3.63
C ASN A 286 -3.57 0.40 3.75
N LEU A 287 -3.78 1.51 3.04
CA LEU A 287 -5.07 2.20 2.98
C LEU A 287 -6.14 1.33 2.29
N GLY A 288 -5.79 0.69 1.17
CA GLY A 288 -6.70 -0.22 0.47
C GLY A 288 -7.09 -1.45 1.30
N LEU A 289 -6.15 -2.03 2.05
CA LEU A 289 -6.43 -3.12 3.00
C LEU A 289 -7.32 -2.64 4.17
N ALA A 290 -7.11 -1.42 4.65
CA ALA A 290 -7.97 -0.82 5.66
C ALA A 290 -9.38 -0.53 5.11
N ASP A 291 -9.53 -0.20 3.82
CA ASP A 291 -10.85 -0.10 3.18
C ASP A 291 -11.57 -1.45 3.21
N ALA A 292 -10.88 -2.52 2.81
CA ALA A 292 -11.45 -3.87 2.83
C ALA A 292 -11.88 -4.27 4.26
N ALA A 293 -11.04 -4.01 5.26
CA ALA A 293 -11.33 -4.29 6.66
C ALA A 293 -12.55 -3.50 7.18
N GLU A 294 -12.61 -2.20 6.88
CA GLU A 294 -13.70 -1.32 7.34
C GLU A 294 -15.02 -1.67 6.64
N LEU A 295 -15.01 -1.94 5.33
CA LEU A 295 -16.21 -2.34 4.61
C LEU A 295 -16.76 -3.68 5.14
N ALA A 296 -15.88 -4.66 5.36
CA ALA A 296 -16.26 -5.94 5.94
C ALA A 296 -16.80 -5.77 7.37
N ARG A 297 -16.20 -4.89 8.20
CA ARG A 297 -16.66 -4.58 9.55
C ARG A 297 -18.07 -3.98 9.53
N VAL A 298 -18.29 -2.98 8.69
CA VAL A 298 -19.61 -2.32 8.58
C VAL A 298 -20.69 -3.31 8.11
N ILE A 299 -20.35 -4.22 7.18
CA ILE A 299 -21.27 -5.26 6.71
C ILE A 299 -21.54 -6.29 7.82
N ARG A 300 -20.54 -6.71 8.59
CA ARG A 300 -20.68 -7.65 9.72
C ARG A 300 -21.59 -7.08 10.83
N GLU A 301 -21.39 -5.80 11.16
CA GLU A 301 -22.14 -5.12 12.25
C GLU A 301 -23.56 -4.68 11.83
N ARG A 302 -24.03 -5.05 10.61
CA ARG A 302 -25.38 -4.71 10.17
C ARG A 302 -26.44 -5.48 10.95
N ASP A 303 -27.58 -4.85 11.12
CA ASP A 303 -28.77 -5.54 11.59
C ASP A 303 -29.14 -6.68 10.60
N TYR A 304 -29.62 -7.81 11.07
CA TYR A 304 -29.87 -9.02 10.24
C TYR A 304 -30.87 -8.79 9.10
N TRP A 305 -31.80 -7.84 9.24
CA TRP A 305 -32.79 -7.47 8.19
C TRP A 305 -32.25 -6.48 7.15
N ARG A 306 -31.07 -5.90 7.37
CA ARG A 306 -30.48 -4.93 6.44
C ARG A 306 -29.77 -5.64 5.31
N SER A 307 -29.99 -5.17 4.09
CA SER A 307 -29.19 -5.57 2.94
C SER A 307 -27.72 -5.14 3.11
N VAL A 308 -26.80 -5.92 2.55
CA VAL A 308 -25.36 -5.53 2.44
C VAL A 308 -25.19 -4.23 1.66
N GLY A 309 -26.13 -3.87 0.77
CA GLY A 309 -26.15 -2.62 0.00
C GLY A 309 -26.93 -1.47 0.68
N ASP A 310 -27.23 -1.55 1.99
CA ASP A 310 -27.93 -0.45 2.70
C ASP A 310 -27.12 0.84 2.65
N ALA A 311 -27.75 1.93 2.22
CA ALA A 311 -27.12 3.22 2.02
C ALA A 311 -26.54 3.85 3.32
N ARG A 312 -27.07 3.51 4.50
CA ARG A 312 -26.54 4.02 5.78
C ARG A 312 -25.22 3.34 6.11
N LEU A 313 -25.10 2.03 5.83
CA LEU A 313 -23.86 1.28 6.00
C LEU A 313 -22.76 1.82 5.09
N LEU A 314 -23.07 2.00 3.81
CA LEU A 314 -22.10 2.49 2.83
C LEU A 314 -21.65 3.93 3.13
N ARG A 315 -22.55 4.81 3.58
CA ARG A 315 -22.18 6.15 4.06
C ARG A 315 -21.32 6.12 5.33
N ARG A 316 -21.51 5.14 6.24
CA ARG A 316 -20.66 4.96 7.42
C ARG A 316 -19.23 4.58 7.00
N TYR A 317 -19.11 3.63 6.07
CA TYR A 317 -17.84 3.25 5.46
C TYR A 317 -17.15 4.45 4.81
N GLU A 318 -17.82 5.13 3.87
CA GLU A 318 -17.27 6.28 3.14
C GLU A 318 -16.75 7.36 4.08
N ARG A 319 -17.53 7.76 5.10
CA ARG A 319 -17.11 8.79 6.07
C ARG A 319 -15.88 8.40 6.86
N ALA A 320 -15.83 7.16 7.35
CA ALA A 320 -14.68 6.65 8.12
C ALA A 320 -13.42 6.66 7.26
N ARG A 321 -13.50 6.12 6.04
CA ARG A 321 -12.35 5.98 5.18
C ARG A 321 -11.87 7.29 4.58
N ARG A 322 -12.79 8.21 4.21
CA ARG A 322 -12.40 9.56 3.74
C ARG A 322 -11.63 10.34 4.78
N ALA A 323 -12.02 10.26 6.05
CA ALA A 323 -11.30 10.94 7.12
C ALA A 323 -9.86 10.43 7.25
N ASP A 324 -9.66 9.10 7.20
CA ASP A 324 -8.32 8.49 7.31
C ASP A 324 -7.44 8.81 6.09
N VAL A 325 -8.01 8.73 4.88
CA VAL A 325 -7.29 9.04 3.64
C VAL A 325 -6.91 10.52 3.56
N LEU A 326 -7.81 11.44 3.98
CA LEU A 326 -7.51 12.86 4.04
C LEU A 326 -6.38 13.15 5.04
N ALA A 327 -6.44 12.56 6.23
CA ALA A 327 -5.40 12.73 7.24
C ALA A 327 -4.03 12.22 6.76
N MET A 328 -4.00 11.08 6.05
CA MET A 328 -2.78 10.54 5.46
C MET A 328 -2.28 11.42 4.30
N GLY A 329 -3.18 11.87 3.42
CA GLY A 329 -2.84 12.76 2.31
C GLY A 329 -2.20 14.06 2.80
N LEU A 330 -2.79 14.72 3.79
CA LEU A 330 -2.23 15.93 4.40
C LEU A 330 -0.84 15.70 5.02
N ALA A 331 -0.63 14.55 5.66
CA ALA A 331 0.66 14.21 6.25
C ALA A 331 1.73 13.97 5.17
N THR A 332 1.40 13.23 4.10
CA THR A 332 2.34 12.94 3.01
C THR A 332 2.62 14.16 2.14
N ASP A 333 1.60 14.95 1.81
CA ASP A 333 1.75 16.20 1.04
C ASP A 333 2.55 17.24 1.84
N GLY A 334 2.30 17.37 3.15
CA GLY A 334 3.06 18.25 4.04
C GLY A 334 4.54 17.88 4.08
N LEU A 335 4.85 16.59 4.20
CA LEU A 335 6.24 16.12 4.12
C LEU A 335 6.85 16.41 2.75
N GLN A 336 6.15 16.09 1.66
CA GLN A 336 6.67 16.34 0.32
C GLN A 336 6.93 17.83 0.08
N GLN A 337 5.99 18.71 0.44
CA GLN A 337 6.16 20.17 0.28
C GLN A 337 7.33 20.69 1.10
N LEU A 338 7.55 20.15 2.30
CA LEU A 338 8.68 20.51 3.14
C LEU A 338 10.04 20.18 2.48
N PHE A 339 10.09 19.07 1.69
CA PHE A 339 11.31 18.63 1.01
C PHE A 339 11.43 19.13 -0.45
N ALA A 340 10.32 19.50 -1.12
CA ALA A 340 10.33 19.96 -2.50
C ALA A 340 10.73 21.43 -2.68
N GLN A 341 10.69 22.26 -1.62
CA GLN A 341 11.04 23.68 -1.73
C GLN A 341 12.52 23.91 -1.41
N GLY A 342 13.30 24.13 -2.48
CA GLY A 342 14.75 24.42 -2.43
C GLY A 342 15.12 25.83 -1.96
N ILE A 343 14.32 26.48 -1.10
CA ILE A 343 14.60 27.84 -0.58
C ILE A 343 15.51 27.71 0.64
N GLU A 344 16.72 28.28 0.58
CA GLU A 344 17.76 28.17 1.62
C GLU A 344 17.28 28.38 3.08
N PRO A 345 16.46 29.38 3.43
CA PRO A 345 15.97 29.54 4.80
C PRO A 345 15.09 28.36 5.25
N LEU A 346 14.30 27.79 4.34
CA LEU A 346 13.44 26.63 4.60
C LEU A 346 14.26 25.33 4.72
N ALA A 347 15.35 25.18 3.98
CA ALA A 347 16.27 24.05 4.09
C ALA A 347 16.90 23.97 5.48
N ARG A 348 17.40 25.09 6.01
CA ARG A 348 17.95 25.16 7.38
C ARG A 348 16.89 24.88 8.46
N LEU A 349 15.69 25.45 8.31
CA LEU A 349 14.58 25.22 9.24
C LEU A 349 14.13 23.74 9.19
N ARG A 350 14.11 23.12 8.00
CA ARG A 350 13.80 21.71 7.80
C ARG A 350 14.82 20.81 8.51
N ASN A 351 16.12 21.02 8.26
CA ASN A 351 17.18 20.23 8.88
C ASN A 351 17.19 20.39 10.41
N TRP A 352 16.99 21.61 10.92
CA TRP A 352 16.81 21.87 12.35
C TRP A 352 15.52 21.18 12.88
N GLY A 353 14.43 21.23 12.12
CA GLY A 353 13.17 20.54 12.43
C GLY A 353 13.33 19.02 12.47
N MET A 354 14.08 18.42 11.54
CA MET A 354 14.39 16.99 11.52
C MET A 354 15.20 16.57 12.76
N LEU A 355 16.23 17.33 13.11
CA LEU A 355 17.03 17.08 14.30
C LEU A 355 16.21 17.25 15.59
N GLY A 356 15.35 18.26 15.66
CA GLY A 356 14.42 18.47 16.78
C GLY A 356 13.40 17.37 16.89
N PHE A 357 12.85 16.91 15.76
CA PHE A 357 11.92 15.79 15.68
C PHE A 357 12.60 14.47 16.11
N ASP A 358 13.83 14.20 15.64
CA ASP A 358 14.57 13.00 16.03
C ASP A 358 14.83 12.94 17.54
N ARG A 359 15.05 14.08 18.18
CA ARG A 359 15.21 14.21 19.64
C ARG A 359 13.90 14.13 20.42
N SER A 360 12.75 14.33 19.77
CA SER A 360 11.43 14.32 20.44
C SER A 360 10.84 12.90 20.46
N HIS A 361 11.14 12.13 21.50
CA HIS A 361 10.61 10.77 21.68
C HIS A 361 9.07 10.68 21.59
N LEU A 362 8.34 11.66 22.14
CA LEU A 362 6.87 11.65 22.15
C LEU A 362 6.29 11.85 20.75
N LEU A 363 6.78 12.85 20.01
CA LEU A 363 6.29 13.16 18.67
C LEU A 363 6.68 12.06 17.69
N LYS A 364 7.91 11.56 17.77
CA LYS A 364 8.45 10.45 16.98
C LYS A 364 7.64 9.17 17.21
N SER A 365 7.36 8.81 18.46
CA SER A 365 6.53 7.65 18.81
C SER A 365 5.09 7.81 18.33
N TRP A 366 4.51 8.98 18.40
CA TRP A 366 3.16 9.23 17.89
C TRP A 366 3.09 9.05 16.37
N VAL A 367 4.02 9.62 15.62
CA VAL A 367 4.10 9.46 14.15
C VAL A 367 4.35 8.00 13.77
N ALA A 368 5.31 7.33 14.44
CA ALA A 368 5.63 5.93 14.19
C ALA A 368 4.40 5.03 14.45
N ARG A 369 3.69 5.20 15.56
CA ARG A 369 2.48 4.42 15.87
C ARG A 369 1.37 4.64 14.84
N ARG A 370 1.20 5.86 14.35
CA ARG A 370 0.21 6.15 13.31
C ARG A 370 0.59 5.51 11.97
N ALA A 371 1.86 5.57 11.57
CA ALA A 371 2.36 4.91 10.37
C ALA A 371 2.25 3.37 10.45
N MET A 372 2.46 2.80 11.65
CA MET A 372 2.27 1.37 11.92
C MET A 372 0.80 0.92 11.96
N GLY A 373 -0.17 1.83 11.82
CA GLY A 373 -1.61 1.51 11.91
C GLY A 373 -2.10 1.21 13.34
N LEU A 374 -1.28 1.45 14.37
CA LEU A 374 -1.61 1.16 15.77
C LEU A 374 -2.48 2.24 16.43
N ALA A 375 -2.66 3.38 15.78
CA ALA A 375 -3.50 4.48 16.29
C ALA A 375 -4.97 4.37 15.88
N SER A 376 -5.31 3.55 14.90
CA SER A 376 -6.69 3.24 14.51
C SER A 376 -7.10 2.03 15.34
N GLY A 377 -8.02 2.21 16.29
CA GLY A 377 -8.49 1.17 17.22
C GLY A 377 -9.22 0.00 16.54
N ILE A 378 -8.52 -0.74 15.70
CA ILE A 378 -8.90 -2.08 15.29
C ILE A 378 -8.42 -2.99 16.42
N SER A 379 -9.27 -3.13 17.47
CA SER A 379 -9.08 -4.17 18.48
C SER A 379 -9.05 -5.51 17.77
N SER A 380 -7.90 -6.18 17.83
CA SER A 380 -7.78 -7.59 17.44
C SER A 380 -8.87 -8.38 18.19
N PRO A 381 -9.62 -9.27 17.53
CA PRO A 381 -10.51 -10.17 18.25
C PRO A 381 -9.64 -11.04 19.14
N SER A 382 -9.77 -10.88 20.47
CA SER A 382 -9.19 -11.78 21.45
C SER A 382 -9.65 -13.20 21.12
N PRO A 383 -8.76 -14.22 21.13
CA PRO A 383 -9.21 -15.60 21.08
C PRO A 383 -10.04 -15.85 22.32
N SER A 384 -11.34 -16.05 22.15
CA SER A 384 -12.24 -16.46 23.22
C SER A 384 -11.78 -17.83 23.71
N GLY A 385 -11.03 -17.85 24.81
CA GLY A 385 -10.79 -19.04 25.60
C GLY A 385 -12.12 -19.53 26.16
N ARG A 386 -12.70 -20.55 25.56
CA ARG A 386 -13.71 -21.37 26.23
C ARG A 386 -12.99 -22.22 27.21
N GLY A 387 -13.02 -21.81 28.47
CA GLY A 387 -12.76 -22.71 29.57
C GLY A 387 -13.83 -23.82 29.57
N LEU A 388 -13.38 -25.06 29.55
CA LEU A 388 -14.17 -26.22 29.92
C LEU A 388 -14.40 -26.15 31.41
N GLY A 389 -15.66 -26.12 31.80
CA GLY A 389 -16.18 -26.46 33.11
C GLY A 389 -17.37 -27.38 32.90
#